data_a5c8819bd6524f94243eba4b56c03629
#
_entry.id   a5c8819bd6524f94243eba4b56c03629
#
_cell.length_a   1.000
_cell.length_b   1.000
_cell.length_c   1.000
_cell.angle_alpha   90.00
_cell.angle_beta   90.00
_cell.angle_gamma   90.00
#
_symmetry.space_group_name_H-M   'P 1'
#
loop_
_entity.id
_entity.type
_entity.pdbx_description
1 polymer ?
#
loop_
_entity_poly.entity_id
_entity_poly.type
_entity_poly.pdbx_seq_one_letter_code
_entity_poly.pdbx_strand_id
1 'polypeptide(L)' 'MTERLGPDQSAANEELTPAERLALMQTQHRTLDQKIIELQSRPWQNQLLLQRLKKEKLRLRESIERLKDAIIPDLNA' A
#
# COMPACT_ATOMS: atom_id res chain seq x y z
N MET A 1 -16.46 2.47 26.83
CA MET A 1 -16.97 2.46 25.78
C MET A 1 -16.36 3.08 24.67
N THR A 2 -15.88 4.21 24.80
CA THR A 2 -15.24 4.82 23.71
C THR A 2 -14.01 4.12 23.28
N GLU A 3 -13.46 3.38 24.16
CA GLU A 3 -12.26 2.71 23.79
C GLU A 3 -12.48 1.79 22.65
N ARG A 4 -13.71 1.49 22.41
CA ARG A 4 -13.93 0.66 21.36
C ARG A 4 -13.56 1.20 20.08
N LEU A 5 -13.53 2.50 19.90
CA LEU A 5 -13.20 3.06 18.63
C LEU A 5 -11.84 2.63 18.16
N GLY A 6 -10.85 2.74 19.01
CA GLY A 6 -9.51 2.35 18.63
C GLY A 6 -9.37 0.87 18.42
N PRO A 7 -9.79 0.08 19.37
CA PRO A 7 -9.69 -1.37 19.19
C PRO A 7 -10.51 -1.87 18.03
N ASP A 8 -11.61 -1.22 17.79
CA ASP A 8 -12.44 -1.65 16.68
C ASP A 8 -11.72 -1.50 15.37
N GLN A 9 -10.98 -0.43 15.21
CA GLN A 9 -10.26 -0.24 13.97
C GLN A 9 -9.17 -1.28 13.81
N SER A 10 -8.51 -1.60 14.88
CA SER A 10 -7.49 -2.61 14.82
C SER A 10 -8.10 -3.95 14.46
N ALA A 11 -9.22 -4.26 15.09
CA ALA A 11 -9.86 -5.52 14.82
C ALA A 11 -10.31 -5.60 13.37
N ALA A 12 -10.82 -4.51 12.84
CA ALA A 12 -11.25 -4.51 11.45
C ALA A 12 -10.08 -4.81 10.53
N ASN A 13 -8.91 -4.23 10.82
CA ASN A 13 -7.75 -4.50 10.00
C ASN A 13 -7.33 -5.95 10.09
N GLU A 14 -7.41 -6.50 11.28
CA GLU A 14 -7.02 -7.88 11.46
C GLU A 14 -8.00 -8.84 10.83
N GLU A 15 -9.22 -8.39 10.66
CA GLU A 15 -10.22 -9.25 10.06
C GLU A 15 -10.24 -9.21 8.55
N LEU A 16 -9.42 -8.37 7.96
CA LEU A 16 -9.35 -8.34 6.52
C LEU A 16 -8.80 -9.65 6.00
N THR A 17 -9.44 -10.18 4.98
CA THR A 17 -8.91 -11.37 4.33
C THR A 17 -7.65 -10.98 3.57
N PRO A 18 -6.81 -11.94 3.23
CA PRO A 18 -5.64 -11.63 2.42
C PRO A 18 -5.99 -10.96 1.10
N ALA A 19 -7.09 -11.39 0.48
CA ALA A 19 -7.50 -10.79 -0.78
C ALA A 19 -7.91 -9.34 -0.58
N GLU A 20 -8.62 -9.05 0.51
CA GLU A 20 -9.01 -7.68 0.80
C GLU A 20 -7.80 -6.82 1.11
N ARG A 21 -6.85 -7.38 1.83
CA ARG A 21 -5.63 -6.66 2.14
C ARG A 21 -4.86 -6.35 0.87
N LEU A 22 -4.80 -7.30 -0.05
CA LEU A 22 -4.14 -7.10 -1.31
C LEU A 22 -4.81 -5.97 -2.10
N ALA A 23 -6.14 -5.98 -2.16
CA ALA A 23 -6.86 -4.93 -2.86
C ALA A 23 -6.57 -3.56 -2.26
N LEU A 24 -6.52 -3.49 -0.94
CA LEU A 24 -6.22 -2.23 -0.27
C LEU A 24 -4.82 -1.75 -0.61
N MET A 25 -3.86 -2.66 -0.60
CA MET A 25 -2.49 -2.30 -0.92
C MET A 25 -2.35 -1.85 -2.37
N GLN A 26 -3.08 -2.48 -3.27
CA GLN A 26 -3.05 -2.08 -4.67
C GLN A 26 -3.64 -0.68 -4.85
N THR A 27 -4.67 -0.36 -4.09
CA THR A 27 -5.23 0.98 -4.11
C THR A 27 -4.21 1.99 -3.61
N GLN A 28 -3.52 1.65 -2.52
CA GLN A 28 -2.49 2.53 -1.98
C GLN A 28 -1.36 2.73 -2.98
N HIS A 29 -0.97 1.69 -3.66
CA HIS A 29 0.08 1.76 -4.66
C HIS A 29 -0.34 2.72 -5.78
N ARG A 30 -1.57 2.61 -6.22
CA ARG A 30 -2.08 3.49 -7.26
C ARG A 30 -2.11 4.95 -6.80
N THR A 31 -2.50 5.17 -5.56
CA THR A 31 -2.53 6.53 -5.01
C THR A 31 -1.13 7.11 -4.96
N LEU A 32 -0.15 6.32 -4.54
CA LEU A 32 1.23 6.78 -4.50
C LEU A 32 1.73 7.10 -5.91
N ASP A 33 1.38 6.26 -6.87
CA ASP A 33 1.80 6.47 -8.23
C ASP A 33 1.25 7.78 -8.76
N GLN A 34 0.01 8.09 -8.45
CA GLN A 34 -0.60 9.34 -8.87
C GLN A 34 0.12 10.52 -8.27
N LYS A 35 0.45 10.44 -6.99
CA LYS A 35 1.17 11.53 -6.34
C LYS A 35 2.54 11.72 -6.96
N ILE A 36 3.20 10.63 -7.28
CA ILE A 36 4.52 10.72 -7.89
C ILE A 36 4.42 11.39 -9.25
N ILE A 37 3.43 11.02 -10.04
CA ILE A 37 3.24 11.62 -11.35
C ILE A 37 3.02 13.12 -11.22
N GLU A 38 2.19 13.51 -10.26
CA GLU A 38 1.92 14.93 -10.05
C GLU A 38 3.18 15.69 -9.65
N LEU A 39 3.97 15.09 -8.76
CA LEU A 39 5.18 15.75 -8.31
C LEU A 39 6.25 15.80 -9.37
N GLN A 40 6.24 14.82 -10.27
CA GLN A 40 7.24 14.80 -11.32
C GLN A 40 7.09 15.96 -12.29
N SER A 41 5.91 16.55 -12.34
CA SER A 41 5.74 17.72 -13.21
C SER A 41 6.40 18.94 -12.59
N ARG A 42 6.77 18.88 -11.31
CA ARG A 42 7.45 19.98 -10.63
C ARG A 42 8.62 19.46 -9.83
N PRO A 43 9.57 18.80 -10.46
CA PRO A 43 10.64 18.11 -9.73
C PRO A 43 11.50 19.05 -8.91
N TRP A 44 11.65 20.29 -9.32
CA TRP A 44 12.53 21.18 -8.59
C TRP A 44 11.95 21.62 -7.26
N GLN A 45 10.66 21.45 -7.05
CA GLN A 45 10.05 21.91 -5.82
C GLN A 45 10.08 20.90 -4.70
N ASN A 46 9.95 19.62 -5.05
CA ASN A 46 9.80 18.59 -4.03
C ASN A 46 10.61 17.35 -4.33
N GLN A 47 11.88 17.51 -4.61
CA GLN A 47 12.70 16.37 -4.95
C GLN A 47 12.82 15.35 -3.82
N LEU A 48 12.98 15.85 -2.60
CA LEU A 48 13.10 14.93 -1.47
C LEU A 48 11.82 14.15 -1.26
N LEU A 49 10.70 14.83 -1.37
CA LEU A 49 9.42 14.15 -1.22
C LEU A 49 9.22 13.15 -2.34
N LEU A 50 9.60 13.53 -3.54
CA LEU A 50 9.47 12.63 -4.68
C LEU A 50 10.28 11.36 -4.47
N GLN A 51 11.51 11.49 -4.01
CA GLN A 51 12.33 10.33 -3.75
C GLN A 51 11.76 9.46 -2.66
N ARG A 52 11.22 10.09 -1.62
CA ARG A 52 10.62 9.35 -0.53
C ARG A 52 9.40 8.56 -1.01
N LEU A 53 8.57 9.19 -1.83
CA LEU A 53 7.38 8.53 -2.34
C LEU A 53 7.74 7.37 -3.27
N LYS A 54 8.78 7.54 -4.08
CA LYS A 54 9.22 6.47 -4.95
C LYS A 54 9.69 5.28 -4.14
N LYS A 55 10.37 5.54 -3.03
CA LYS A 55 10.84 4.48 -2.18
C LYS A 55 9.68 3.75 -1.51
N GLU A 56 8.68 4.51 -1.06
CA GLU A 56 7.51 3.91 -0.47
C GLU A 56 6.74 3.08 -1.48
N LYS A 57 6.65 3.57 -2.71
CA LYS A 57 5.96 2.85 -3.75
C LYS A 57 6.66 1.51 -4.00
N LEU A 58 7.97 1.52 -4.02
CA LEU A 58 8.72 0.30 -4.23
C LEU A 58 8.48 -0.70 -3.10
N ARG A 59 8.52 -0.22 -1.87
CA ARG A 59 8.26 -1.09 -0.72
C ARG A 59 6.87 -1.68 -0.78
N LEU A 60 5.90 -0.85 -1.14
CA LEU A 60 4.53 -1.31 -1.22
C LEU A 60 4.39 -2.35 -2.32
N ARG A 61 5.07 -2.14 -3.44
CA ARG A 61 5.03 -3.10 -4.52
C ARG A 61 5.62 -4.44 -4.07
N GLU A 62 6.70 -4.41 -3.33
CA GLU A 62 7.29 -5.65 -2.83
C GLU A 62 6.35 -6.37 -1.87
N SER A 63 5.66 -5.60 -1.03
CA SER A 63 4.69 -6.20 -0.13
C SER A 63 3.53 -6.82 -0.90
N ILE A 64 3.08 -6.16 -1.96
CA ILE A 64 2.03 -6.69 -2.80
C ILE A 64 2.45 -8.00 -3.43
N GLU A 65 3.68 -8.06 -3.93
CA GLU A 65 4.17 -9.27 -4.57
C GLU A 65 4.23 -10.43 -3.57
N ARG A 66 4.70 -10.15 -2.37
CA ARG A 66 4.75 -11.18 -1.34
C ARG A 66 3.36 -11.68 -1.00
N LEU A 67 2.42 -10.76 -0.88
CA LEU A 67 1.07 -11.13 -0.51
C LEU A 67 0.42 -11.93 -1.62
N LYS A 68 0.69 -11.59 -2.86
CA LYS A 68 0.17 -12.35 -3.99
C LYS A 68 0.67 -13.77 -3.93
N ASP A 69 1.96 -13.93 -3.68
CA ASP A 69 2.54 -15.26 -3.59
C ASP A 69 1.90 -16.07 -2.47
N ALA A 70 1.59 -15.41 -1.37
CA ALA A 70 0.96 -16.09 -0.25
C ALA A 70 -0.47 -16.50 -0.55
N ILE A 71 -1.17 -15.69 -1.34
CA ILE A 71 -2.57 -15.97 -1.64
C ILE A 71 -2.71 -17.07 -2.69
N ILE A 72 -1.86 -17.04 -3.71
CA ILE A 72 -1.97 -18.02 -4.78
C ILE A 72 -0.62 -18.65 -5.06
N PRO A 73 -0.11 -19.41 -4.12
CA PRO A 73 1.22 -20.00 -4.30
C PRO A 73 1.26 -21.07 -5.37
N ASP A 74 0.16 -21.71 -5.62
CA ASP A 74 0.15 -22.83 -6.54
C ASP A 74 0.07 -22.46 -7.99
N LEU A 75 -0.23 -21.22 -8.28
CA LEU A 75 -0.36 -20.83 -9.66
C LEU A 75 0.94 -20.96 -10.41
N ASN A 76 2.03 -20.86 -9.71
CA ASN A 76 3.33 -20.94 -10.35
C ASN A 76 3.90 -22.34 -10.36
N ALA A 77 3.25 -23.20 -9.67
CA ALA A 77 3.69 -24.58 -9.63
C ALA A 77 3.16 -25.36 -10.82
#